data_73cd65c6a18a3b401bd86efd51743b27
#
_entry.id   73cd65c6a18a3b401bd86efd51743b27
#
_cell.length_a   1.000
_cell.length_b   1.000
_cell.length_c   1.000
_cell.angle_alpha   90.00
_cell.angle_beta   90.00
_cell.angle_gamma   90.00
#
_symmetry.space_group_name_H-M   'P 1'
#
loop_
_entity.id
_entity.type
_entity.pdbx_description
1 polymer ?
#
loop_
_entity_poly.entity_id
_entity_poly.type
_entity_poly.pdbx_seq_one_letter_code
_entity_poly.pdbx_strand_id
1 'polypeptide(L)'
;MYPQLIQHFLDREQLPKTYGDDVEQWLLPFIESLKAKIADQKKGPLLVGVNGAQGTGKTTFCRLLKALLEQQGIPVIALSIDDYYLSKADRSLLGTQVHPLLATRGVPGTHNIARLTETLSSLESSKPGEAVILPQFNKAEDDLLPRDQWREVSSEVDLVLLEGWCVGVTPQDESALAEPINELESQEDPDGVWRRYVNTALAQDYQSAFERLQHLVMLQAPSFEQVYAWRGLQEQKLRETRAGDGAGIMSTEQLRRFIQHYERLTRHALETLPNQADTVFPLNQDHRITDHIER
;
A
#
# COMPACT_ATOMS: atom_id res chain seq x y z
N MET A 1 28.11 1.91 8.85
CA MET A 1 27.54 0.54 8.71
C MET A 1 26.61 0.41 7.52
N TYR A 2 25.87 1.44 7.12
CA TYR A 2 24.87 1.38 6.05
C TYR A 2 25.31 1.72 4.60
N PRO A 3 26.42 2.46 4.33
CA PRO A 3 26.67 2.97 2.97
C PRO A 3 26.73 1.89 1.89
N GLN A 4 27.37 0.75 2.18
CA GLN A 4 27.46 -0.37 1.22
C GLN A 4 26.11 -1.05 0.97
N LEU A 5 25.29 -1.24 2.02
CA LEU A 5 23.95 -1.80 1.88
C LEU A 5 23.04 -0.86 1.10
N ILE A 6 23.07 0.45 1.41
CA ILE A 6 22.30 1.47 0.69
C ILE A 6 22.71 1.46 -0.78
N GLN A 7 24.00 1.50 -1.09
CA GLN A 7 24.46 1.47 -2.48
C GLN A 7 24.01 0.19 -3.22
N HIS A 8 24.16 -0.97 -2.59
CA HIS A 8 23.69 -2.24 -3.16
C HIS A 8 22.16 -2.24 -3.39
N PHE A 9 21.41 -1.66 -2.46
CA PHE A 9 19.96 -1.52 -2.59
C PHE A 9 19.58 -0.62 -3.76
N LEU A 10 20.24 0.55 -3.89
CA LEU A 10 20.03 1.48 -5.01
C LEU A 10 20.28 0.82 -6.36
N ASP A 11 21.39 0.09 -6.47
CA ASP A 11 21.77 -0.60 -7.70
C ASP A 11 20.74 -1.70 -8.06
N ARG A 12 20.32 -2.50 -7.08
CA ARG A 12 19.34 -3.58 -7.27
C ARG A 12 17.96 -3.07 -7.67
N GLU A 13 17.48 -2.03 -7.02
CA GLU A 13 16.15 -1.44 -7.28
C GLU A 13 16.21 -0.39 -8.41
N GLN A 14 17.38 -0.16 -9.03
CA GLN A 14 17.61 0.82 -10.10
C GLN A 14 17.16 2.25 -9.71
N LEU A 15 17.49 2.63 -8.48
CA LEU A 15 17.13 3.94 -7.93
C LEU A 15 18.23 4.99 -8.22
N PRO A 16 17.86 6.28 -8.36
CA PRO A 16 18.81 7.34 -8.53
C PRO A 16 19.67 7.52 -7.27
N LYS A 17 20.91 7.98 -7.42
CA LYS A 17 21.81 8.25 -6.27
C LYS A 17 21.20 9.24 -5.26
N THR A 18 20.41 10.19 -5.74
CA THR A 18 19.70 11.15 -4.91
C THR A 18 18.73 10.52 -3.90
N TYR A 19 18.25 9.29 -4.18
CA TYR A 19 17.47 8.54 -3.18
C TYR A 19 18.34 8.15 -1.98
N GLY A 20 19.64 7.91 -2.19
CA GLY A 20 20.60 7.67 -1.10
C GLY A 20 20.73 8.87 -0.16
N ASP A 21 20.71 10.10 -0.71
CA ASP A 21 20.71 11.33 0.09
C ASP A 21 19.46 11.41 0.98
N ASP A 22 18.29 11.06 0.42
CA ASP A 22 17.03 11.02 1.19
C ASP A 22 17.07 9.94 2.29
N VAL A 23 17.70 8.79 2.01
CA VAL A 23 17.89 7.73 3.02
C VAL A 23 18.72 8.27 4.18
N GLU A 24 19.86 8.89 3.91
CA GLU A 24 20.75 9.42 4.94
C GLU A 24 20.11 10.54 5.74
N GLN A 25 19.43 11.44 5.06
CA GLN A 25 18.84 12.63 5.68
C GLN A 25 17.58 12.34 6.49
N TRP A 26 16.68 11.48 5.96
CA TRP A 26 15.33 11.32 6.48
C TRP A 26 15.05 9.92 7.04
N LEU A 27 15.49 8.87 6.32
CA LEU A 27 15.07 7.51 6.68
C LEU A 27 15.95 6.90 7.78
N LEU A 28 17.25 7.21 7.86
CA LEU A 28 18.08 6.73 8.97
C LEU A 28 17.62 7.29 10.32
N PRO A 29 17.32 8.61 10.50
CA PRO A 29 16.73 9.10 11.73
C PRO A 29 15.39 8.44 12.06
N PHE A 30 14.52 8.23 11.08
CA PHE A 30 13.25 7.53 11.26
C PHE A 30 13.44 6.07 11.73
N ILE A 31 14.43 5.36 11.17
CA ILE A 31 14.77 3.99 11.61
C ILE A 31 15.18 3.97 13.09
N GLU A 32 15.93 4.95 13.57
CA GLU A 32 16.29 5.02 14.99
C GLU A 32 15.06 5.29 15.88
N SER A 33 14.10 6.13 15.42
CA SER A 33 12.80 6.30 16.08
C SER A 33 12.01 4.98 16.12
N LEU A 34 11.94 4.24 15.01
CA LEU A 34 11.27 2.93 14.96
C LEU A 34 11.93 1.92 15.91
N LYS A 35 13.25 1.89 15.99
CA LYS A 35 13.98 0.98 16.92
C LYS A 35 13.63 1.26 18.36
N ALA A 36 13.51 2.53 18.74
CA ALA A 36 13.07 2.89 20.09
C ALA A 36 11.65 2.39 20.37
N LYS A 37 10.72 2.57 19.40
CA LYS A 37 9.34 2.08 19.50
C LYS A 37 9.29 0.53 19.59
N ILE A 38 10.12 -0.18 18.82
CA ILE A 38 10.24 -1.64 18.89
C ILE A 38 10.74 -2.09 20.27
N ALA A 39 11.77 -1.41 20.79
CA ALA A 39 12.33 -1.74 22.11
C ALA A 39 11.33 -1.51 23.26
N ASP A 40 10.40 -0.60 23.11
CA ASP A 40 9.34 -0.31 24.08
C ASP A 40 8.13 -1.26 23.98
N GLN A 41 8.09 -2.14 22.95
CA GLN A 41 7.01 -3.12 22.81
C GLN A 41 7.02 -4.13 23.95
N LYS A 42 5.87 -4.28 24.59
CA LYS A 42 5.71 -5.22 25.71
C LYS A 42 5.23 -6.60 25.26
N LYS A 43 4.60 -6.66 24.08
CA LYS A 43 4.00 -7.89 23.57
C LYS A 43 3.82 -7.83 22.07
N GLY A 44 4.25 -8.87 21.38
CA GLY A 44 4.12 -9.01 19.93
C GLY A 44 4.98 -7.99 19.15
N PRO A 45 4.92 -8.02 17.82
CA PRO A 45 5.62 -7.08 16.96
C PRO A 45 4.97 -5.69 17.00
N LEU A 46 5.76 -4.66 16.70
CA LEU A 46 5.22 -3.35 16.34
C LEU A 46 4.51 -3.43 14.98
N LEU A 47 3.23 -3.03 14.91
CA LEU A 47 2.49 -2.97 13.66
C LEU A 47 2.53 -1.54 13.10
N VAL A 48 3.16 -1.37 11.94
CA VAL A 48 3.31 -0.08 11.26
C VAL A 48 2.58 -0.09 9.93
N GLY A 49 1.62 0.82 9.77
CA GLY A 49 0.98 1.09 8.49
C GLY A 49 1.84 2.01 7.62
N VAL A 50 1.94 1.71 6.33
CA VAL A 50 2.62 2.57 5.35
C VAL A 50 1.64 2.93 4.24
N ASN A 51 1.12 4.15 4.29
CA ASN A 51 0.25 4.71 3.27
C ASN A 51 1.05 5.41 2.17
N GLY A 52 0.51 5.41 0.98
CA GLY A 52 1.01 6.20 -0.14
C GLY A 52 0.25 5.85 -1.41
N ALA A 53 -0.07 6.83 -2.23
CA ALA A 53 -0.74 6.62 -3.50
C ALA A 53 0.10 5.76 -4.48
N GLN A 54 -0.49 5.36 -5.60
CA GLN A 54 0.21 4.63 -6.63
C GLN A 54 1.41 5.44 -7.14
N GLY A 55 2.58 4.79 -7.23
CA GLY A 55 3.79 5.43 -7.72
C GLY A 55 4.62 6.18 -6.66
N THR A 56 4.16 6.33 -5.41
CA THR A 56 4.92 7.01 -4.34
C THR A 56 6.16 6.26 -3.85
N GLY A 57 6.34 4.99 -4.22
CA GLY A 57 7.49 4.20 -3.80
C GLY A 57 7.35 3.46 -2.46
N LYS A 58 6.12 3.30 -1.91
CA LYS A 58 5.90 2.60 -0.62
C LYS A 58 6.54 1.21 -0.52
N THR A 59 6.43 0.40 -1.55
CA THR A 59 7.04 -0.94 -1.57
C THR A 59 8.57 -0.86 -1.50
N THR A 60 9.18 0.09 -2.22
CA THR A 60 10.61 0.37 -2.15
C THR A 60 11.02 0.84 -0.76
N PHE A 61 10.23 1.75 -0.17
CA PHE A 61 10.41 2.23 1.20
C PHE A 61 10.37 1.08 2.21
N CYS A 62 9.33 0.23 2.17
CA CYS A 62 9.22 -0.92 3.07
C CYS A 62 10.36 -1.94 2.89
N ARG A 63 10.79 -2.20 1.65
CA ARG A 63 11.94 -3.08 1.37
C ARG A 63 13.24 -2.52 1.92
N LEU A 64 13.46 -1.21 1.82
CA LEU A 64 14.64 -0.56 2.38
C LEU A 64 14.65 -0.62 3.91
N LEU A 65 13.54 -0.25 4.57
CA LEU A 65 13.40 -0.35 6.02
C LEU A 65 13.68 -1.77 6.50
N LYS A 66 13.07 -2.76 5.85
CA LYS A 66 13.31 -4.17 6.13
C LYS A 66 14.80 -4.52 6.03
N ALA A 67 15.46 -4.17 4.93
CA ALA A 67 16.87 -4.50 4.71
C ALA A 67 17.79 -3.85 5.76
N LEU A 68 17.53 -2.59 6.14
CA LEU A 68 18.33 -1.84 7.10
C LEU A 68 18.13 -2.33 8.54
N LEU A 69 16.91 -2.73 8.92
CA LEU A 69 16.59 -3.25 10.25
C LEU A 69 17.09 -4.70 10.41
N GLU A 70 16.89 -5.56 9.40
CA GLU A 70 17.37 -6.94 9.42
C GLU A 70 18.90 -7.04 9.51
N GLN A 71 19.62 -6.10 8.89
CA GLN A 71 21.09 -6.03 9.07
C GLN A 71 21.50 -5.76 10.51
N GLN A 72 20.61 -5.21 11.32
CA GLN A 72 20.82 -4.96 12.76
C GLN A 72 20.27 -6.09 13.65
N GLY A 73 19.81 -7.19 13.05
CA GLY A 73 19.25 -8.32 13.77
C GLY A 73 17.80 -8.10 14.23
N ILE A 74 17.08 -7.14 13.68
CA ILE A 74 15.66 -6.88 13.95
C ILE A 74 14.84 -7.55 12.86
N PRO A 75 14.12 -8.66 13.13
CA PRO A 75 13.32 -9.36 12.12
C PRO A 75 12.11 -8.52 11.68
N VAL A 76 11.92 -8.36 10.36
CA VAL A 76 10.86 -7.55 9.78
C VAL A 76 10.05 -8.35 8.75
N ILE A 77 8.72 -8.29 8.86
CA ILE A 77 7.81 -8.75 7.81
C ILE A 77 7.18 -7.54 7.13
N ALA A 78 7.29 -7.47 5.80
CA ALA A 78 6.55 -6.51 4.99
C ALA A 78 5.39 -7.24 4.31
N LEU A 79 4.17 -6.73 4.54
CA LEU A 79 2.91 -7.16 3.96
C LEU A 79 2.40 -6.07 3.01
N SER A 80 1.88 -6.46 1.87
CA SER A 80 1.11 -5.57 1.00
C SER A 80 -0.37 -5.89 1.10
N ILE A 81 -1.23 -4.89 1.25
CA ILE A 81 -2.68 -5.11 1.21
C ILE A 81 -3.11 -5.70 -0.14
N ASP A 82 -2.35 -5.43 -1.20
CA ASP A 82 -2.57 -5.96 -2.55
C ASP A 82 -2.44 -7.49 -2.62
N ASP A 83 -1.73 -8.14 -1.69
CA ASP A 83 -1.66 -9.61 -1.62
C ASP A 83 -2.94 -10.24 -1.06
N TYR A 84 -3.82 -9.42 -0.50
CA TYR A 84 -5.09 -9.85 0.10
C TYR A 84 -6.31 -9.58 -0.79
N TYR A 85 -6.15 -9.29 -2.09
CA TYR A 85 -7.30 -9.19 -2.98
C TYR A 85 -8.17 -10.46 -2.94
N LEU A 86 -9.47 -10.27 -3.10
CA LEU A 86 -10.39 -11.35 -3.38
C LEU A 86 -10.02 -12.05 -4.70
N SER A 87 -10.35 -13.32 -4.84
CA SER A 87 -10.17 -14.03 -6.10
C SER A 87 -10.89 -13.34 -7.25
N LYS A 88 -10.45 -13.59 -8.48
CA LYS A 88 -11.13 -13.07 -9.67
C LYS A 88 -12.60 -13.49 -9.72
N ALA A 89 -12.89 -14.72 -9.29
CA ALA A 89 -14.26 -15.25 -9.22
C ALA A 89 -15.12 -14.46 -8.20
N ASP A 90 -14.58 -14.23 -6.98
CA ASP A 90 -15.30 -13.49 -5.94
C ASP A 90 -15.55 -12.03 -6.35
N ARG A 91 -14.56 -11.37 -6.98
CA ARG A 91 -14.72 -10.02 -7.52
C ARG A 91 -15.75 -9.95 -8.66
N SER A 92 -15.77 -10.97 -9.53
CA SER A 92 -16.79 -11.07 -10.58
C SER A 92 -18.19 -11.24 -10.00
N LEU A 93 -18.33 -12.00 -8.90
CA LEU A 93 -19.59 -12.13 -8.17
C LEU A 93 -20.03 -10.80 -7.57
N LEU A 94 -19.13 -10.05 -6.90
CA LEU A 94 -19.39 -8.69 -6.43
C LEU A 94 -19.82 -7.77 -7.57
N GLY A 95 -19.14 -7.88 -8.72
CA GLY A 95 -19.49 -7.13 -9.93
C GLY A 95 -20.91 -7.38 -10.41
N THR A 96 -21.42 -8.58 -10.23
CA THR A 96 -22.77 -8.98 -10.63
C THR A 96 -23.82 -8.62 -9.55
N GLN A 97 -23.48 -8.80 -8.29
CA GLN A 97 -24.43 -8.65 -7.17
C GLN A 97 -24.57 -7.21 -6.69
N VAL A 98 -23.51 -6.42 -6.78
CA VAL A 98 -23.47 -5.05 -6.22
C VAL A 98 -23.27 -4.02 -7.32
N HIS A 99 -22.10 -4.02 -7.97
CA HIS A 99 -21.81 -3.03 -9.00
C HIS A 99 -20.66 -3.50 -9.92
N PRO A 100 -20.77 -3.36 -11.26
CA PRO A 100 -19.78 -3.86 -12.22
C PRO A 100 -18.33 -3.38 -11.97
N LEU A 101 -18.14 -2.18 -11.46
CA LEU A 101 -16.80 -1.64 -11.13
C LEU A 101 -16.07 -2.47 -10.05
N LEU A 102 -16.77 -3.26 -9.22
CA LEU A 102 -16.16 -4.13 -8.21
C LEU A 102 -15.51 -5.39 -8.78
N ALA A 103 -15.73 -5.72 -10.05
CA ALA A 103 -14.98 -6.76 -10.72
C ALA A 103 -13.50 -6.37 -10.91
N THR A 104 -13.21 -5.07 -10.96
CA THR A 104 -11.84 -4.54 -10.99
C THR A 104 -11.26 -4.50 -9.58
N ARG A 105 -10.06 -5.09 -9.39
CA ARG A 105 -9.36 -5.02 -8.09
C ARG A 105 -8.87 -3.60 -7.79
N GLY A 106 -8.74 -3.28 -6.52
CA GLY A 106 -8.04 -2.05 -6.08
C GLY A 106 -8.69 -1.35 -4.92
N VAL A 107 -9.98 -1.05 -5.03
CA VAL A 107 -10.72 -0.27 -4.03
C VAL A 107 -11.12 -1.08 -2.80
N PRO A 108 -11.37 -0.43 -1.65
CA PRO A 108 -11.98 -1.08 -0.50
C PRO A 108 -13.23 -1.88 -0.88
N GLY A 109 -13.37 -3.08 -0.27
CA GLY A 109 -14.38 -4.07 -0.62
C GLY A 109 -13.91 -5.12 -1.63
N THR A 110 -12.73 -4.93 -2.26
CA THR A 110 -12.14 -5.94 -3.17
C THR A 110 -10.98 -6.73 -2.54
N HIS A 111 -10.73 -6.55 -1.24
CA HIS A 111 -9.75 -7.30 -0.46
C HIS A 111 -10.43 -8.22 0.55
N ASN A 112 -9.80 -9.33 0.87
CA ASN A 112 -10.20 -10.23 1.95
C ASN A 112 -9.61 -9.72 3.28
N ILE A 113 -10.27 -8.77 3.91
CA ILE A 113 -9.81 -8.16 5.17
C ILE A 113 -9.87 -9.13 6.33
N ALA A 114 -10.78 -10.09 6.33
CA ALA A 114 -10.79 -11.15 7.33
C ALA A 114 -9.47 -11.93 7.33
N ARG A 115 -8.97 -12.32 6.15
CA ARG A 115 -7.67 -12.99 6.02
C ARG A 115 -6.50 -12.10 6.43
N LEU A 116 -6.53 -10.81 6.12
CA LEU A 116 -5.51 -9.87 6.61
C LEU A 116 -5.51 -9.82 8.14
N THR A 117 -6.68 -9.71 8.75
CA THR A 117 -6.85 -9.69 10.20
C THR A 117 -6.38 -10.98 10.86
N GLU A 118 -6.67 -12.14 10.27
CA GLU A 118 -6.15 -13.44 10.70
C GLU A 118 -4.62 -13.49 10.63
N THR A 119 -4.04 -12.99 9.54
CA THR A 119 -2.57 -12.92 9.38
C THR A 119 -1.93 -12.04 10.46
N LEU A 120 -2.46 -10.83 10.68
CA LEU A 120 -1.97 -9.94 11.74
C LEU A 120 -2.10 -10.60 13.13
N SER A 121 -3.23 -11.24 13.41
CA SER A 121 -3.46 -11.96 14.68
C SER A 121 -2.46 -13.10 14.88
N SER A 122 -2.16 -13.83 13.81
CA SER A 122 -1.16 -14.90 13.85
C SER A 122 0.23 -14.36 14.15
N LEU A 123 0.64 -13.25 13.52
CA LEU A 123 1.94 -12.62 13.77
C LEU A 123 2.06 -12.04 15.19
N GLU A 124 0.98 -11.52 15.77
CA GLU A 124 0.96 -10.96 17.12
C GLU A 124 0.96 -12.03 18.24
N SER A 125 0.40 -13.22 17.97
CA SER A 125 0.13 -14.23 18.99
C SER A 125 0.93 -15.53 18.83
N SER A 126 1.68 -15.69 17.74
CA SER A 126 2.44 -16.90 17.45
C SER A 126 3.54 -17.16 18.47
N LYS A 127 3.80 -18.43 18.73
CA LYS A 127 4.92 -18.86 19.58
C LYS A 127 6.19 -18.99 18.77
N PRO A 128 7.37 -18.85 19.40
CA PRO A 128 8.64 -19.11 18.74
C PRO A 128 8.64 -20.46 18.02
N GLY A 129 9.08 -20.46 16.76
CA GLY A 129 9.13 -21.67 15.91
C GLY A 129 7.84 -21.97 15.14
N GLU A 130 6.76 -21.23 15.33
CA GLU A 130 5.58 -21.33 14.48
C GLU A 130 5.78 -20.55 13.19
N ALA A 131 5.16 -21.03 12.10
CA ALA A 131 5.20 -20.38 10.81
C ALA A 131 3.82 -19.77 10.47
N VAL A 132 3.85 -18.63 9.78
CA VAL A 132 2.65 -17.97 9.26
C VAL A 132 2.68 -18.02 7.73
N ILE A 133 1.56 -18.43 7.14
CA ILE A 133 1.42 -18.53 5.69
C ILE A 133 0.80 -17.24 5.17
N LEU A 134 1.54 -16.52 4.32
CA LEU A 134 1.14 -15.26 3.72
C LEU A 134 0.56 -15.48 2.33
N PRO A 135 -0.64 -14.97 2.02
CA PRO A 135 -1.19 -15.04 0.68
C PRO A 135 -0.29 -14.30 -0.32
N GLN A 136 -0.38 -14.70 -1.58
CA GLN A 136 0.29 -14.02 -2.67
C GLN A 136 -0.67 -13.82 -3.84
N PHE A 137 -0.70 -12.61 -4.38
CA PHE A 137 -1.53 -12.25 -5.51
C PHE A 137 -0.70 -12.12 -6.79
N ASN A 138 -1.09 -12.84 -7.83
CA ASN A 138 -0.48 -12.73 -9.15
C ASN A 138 -1.14 -11.61 -9.96
N LYS A 139 -0.51 -10.43 -9.99
CA LYS A 139 -1.04 -9.27 -10.71
C LYS A 139 -1.15 -9.48 -12.22
N ALA A 140 -0.36 -10.40 -12.80
CA ALA A 140 -0.38 -10.70 -14.23
C ALA A 140 -1.59 -11.55 -14.62
N GLU A 141 -1.96 -12.51 -13.77
CA GLU A 141 -3.13 -13.38 -13.97
C GLU A 141 -4.40 -12.79 -13.35
N ASP A 142 -4.26 -11.70 -12.59
CA ASP A 142 -5.33 -11.03 -11.87
C ASP A 142 -6.06 -11.94 -10.88
N ASP A 143 -5.31 -12.84 -10.22
CA ASP A 143 -5.87 -13.79 -9.24
C ASP A 143 -4.85 -14.14 -8.14
N LEU A 144 -5.35 -14.81 -7.09
CA LEU A 144 -4.51 -15.39 -6.05
C LEU A 144 -3.66 -16.54 -6.61
N LEU A 145 -2.42 -16.64 -6.17
CA LEU A 145 -1.64 -17.85 -6.40
C LEU A 145 -2.28 -19.04 -5.67
N PRO A 146 -2.10 -20.28 -6.18
CA PRO A 146 -2.44 -21.50 -5.45
C PRO A 146 -1.83 -21.50 -4.04
N ARG A 147 -2.55 -22.06 -3.06
CA ARG A 147 -2.17 -21.98 -1.64
C ARG A 147 -0.80 -22.62 -1.34
N ASP A 148 -0.40 -23.62 -2.08
CA ASP A 148 0.90 -24.28 -1.99
C ASP A 148 2.08 -23.41 -2.47
N GLN A 149 1.79 -22.31 -3.15
CA GLN A 149 2.77 -21.29 -3.58
C GLN A 149 2.79 -20.05 -2.64
N TRP A 150 1.99 -20.04 -1.59
CA TRP A 150 2.00 -18.96 -0.63
C TRP A 150 3.28 -18.98 0.21
N ARG A 151 3.73 -17.81 0.61
CA ARG A 151 5.00 -17.67 1.32
C ARG A 151 4.84 -18.04 2.79
N GLU A 152 5.64 -18.99 3.25
CA GLU A 152 5.80 -19.27 4.67
C GLU A 152 6.87 -18.35 5.27
N VAL A 153 6.56 -17.77 6.44
CA VAL A 153 7.47 -16.88 7.18
C VAL A 153 7.52 -17.31 8.64
N SER A 154 8.66 -17.08 9.31
CA SER A 154 8.74 -17.22 10.76
C SER A 154 7.83 -16.23 11.45
N SER A 155 7.20 -16.64 12.52
CA SER A 155 6.43 -15.76 13.41
C SER A 155 7.29 -14.95 14.38
N GLU A 156 8.59 -15.27 14.50
CA GLU A 156 9.53 -14.49 15.29
C GLU A 156 9.86 -13.18 14.55
N VAL A 157 9.09 -12.14 14.85
CA VAL A 157 9.17 -10.85 14.18
C VAL A 157 9.00 -9.73 15.20
N ASP A 158 9.81 -8.67 15.06
CA ASP A 158 9.77 -7.48 15.90
C ASP A 158 8.98 -6.32 15.25
N LEU A 159 8.89 -6.34 13.92
CA LEU A 159 8.20 -5.32 13.15
C LEU A 159 7.40 -5.93 12.01
N VAL A 160 6.14 -5.53 11.88
CA VAL A 160 5.29 -5.79 10.71
C VAL A 160 5.00 -4.46 10.02
N LEU A 161 5.39 -4.34 8.76
CA LEU A 161 5.04 -3.23 7.88
C LEU A 161 3.85 -3.66 7.03
N LEU A 162 2.70 -3.00 7.16
CA LEU A 162 1.55 -3.18 6.27
C LEU A 162 1.48 -2.00 5.29
N GLU A 163 1.86 -2.23 4.03
CA GLU A 163 1.81 -1.18 3.02
C GLU A 163 0.53 -1.26 2.18
N GLY A 164 0.04 -0.10 1.78
CA GLY A 164 -1.06 0.01 0.83
C GLY A 164 -1.51 1.44 0.57
N TRP A 165 -2.18 1.64 -0.55
CA TRP A 165 -2.62 2.96 -0.97
C TRP A 165 -3.78 3.51 -0.13
N CYS A 166 -4.58 2.64 0.50
CA CYS A 166 -5.70 3.00 1.36
C CYS A 166 -5.46 2.64 2.84
N VAL A 167 -4.26 2.19 3.21
CA VAL A 167 -3.93 1.84 4.60
C VAL A 167 -4.04 3.09 5.49
N GLY A 168 -4.80 2.98 6.58
CA GLY A 168 -5.04 4.07 7.52
C GLY A 168 -6.02 5.14 7.05
N VAL A 169 -6.59 5.03 5.84
CA VAL A 169 -7.56 6.01 5.35
C VAL A 169 -8.90 5.81 6.03
N THR A 170 -9.51 6.91 6.48
CA THR A 170 -10.84 6.93 7.09
C THR A 170 -11.96 7.08 6.05
N PRO A 171 -13.19 6.61 6.32
CA PRO A 171 -14.31 6.82 5.41
C PRO A 171 -14.67 8.30 5.28
N GLN A 172 -15.29 8.64 4.16
CA GLN A 172 -15.85 9.97 3.91
C GLN A 172 -17.25 10.10 4.52
N ASP A 173 -17.65 11.33 4.82
CA ASP A 173 -19.05 11.64 5.16
C ASP A 173 -19.96 11.39 3.96
N GLU A 174 -21.23 11.01 4.22
CA GLU A 174 -22.21 10.72 3.18
C GLU A 174 -22.44 11.91 2.21
N SER A 175 -22.35 13.13 2.71
CA SER A 175 -22.46 14.35 1.89
C SER A 175 -21.35 14.45 0.82
N ALA A 176 -20.14 13.96 1.12
CA ALA A 176 -19.04 13.92 0.15
C ALA A 176 -19.24 12.88 -0.97
N LEU A 177 -20.14 11.92 -0.75
CA LEU A 177 -20.50 10.88 -1.71
C LEU A 177 -21.67 11.26 -2.63
N ALA A 178 -22.31 12.41 -2.40
CA ALA A 178 -23.50 12.82 -3.17
C ALA A 178 -23.19 12.99 -4.65
N GLU A 179 -22.12 13.72 -4.97
CA GLU A 179 -21.78 14.06 -6.34
C GLU A 179 -20.59 13.22 -6.88
N PRO A 180 -20.62 12.80 -8.16
CA PRO A 180 -19.48 12.19 -8.80
C PRO A 180 -18.32 13.19 -8.93
N ILE A 181 -17.08 12.72 -8.75
CA ILE A 181 -15.89 13.57 -8.83
C ILE A 181 -15.12 13.44 -10.15
N ASN A 182 -15.43 12.44 -10.95
CA ASN A 182 -14.75 12.17 -12.21
C ASN A 182 -15.68 11.51 -13.23
N GLU A 183 -15.17 11.28 -14.44
CA GLU A 183 -15.92 10.72 -15.54
C GLU A 183 -16.38 9.28 -15.28
N LEU A 184 -15.55 8.45 -14.65
CA LEU A 184 -15.91 7.08 -14.28
C LEU A 184 -17.16 7.07 -13.39
N GLU A 185 -17.16 7.87 -12.32
CA GLU A 185 -18.29 7.94 -11.40
C GLU A 185 -19.54 8.52 -12.06
N SER A 186 -19.39 9.55 -12.91
CA SER A 186 -20.54 10.18 -13.58
C SER A 186 -21.19 9.27 -14.63
N GLN A 187 -20.40 8.45 -15.32
CA GLN A 187 -20.90 7.59 -16.40
C GLN A 187 -21.28 6.19 -15.92
N GLU A 188 -20.49 5.60 -15.01
CA GLU A 188 -20.63 4.21 -14.61
C GLU A 188 -21.21 4.04 -13.20
N ASP A 189 -21.23 5.10 -12.36
CA ASP A 189 -21.82 5.08 -11.00
C ASP A 189 -22.68 6.35 -10.72
N PRO A 190 -23.60 6.74 -11.63
CA PRO A 190 -24.38 7.97 -11.46
C PRO A 190 -25.19 8.00 -10.17
N ASP A 191 -25.72 6.85 -9.75
CA ASP A 191 -26.53 6.69 -8.53
C ASP A 191 -25.68 6.56 -7.25
N GLY A 192 -24.35 6.45 -7.37
CA GLY A 192 -23.41 6.36 -6.24
C GLY A 192 -23.43 5.03 -5.49
N VAL A 193 -23.87 3.96 -6.13
CA VAL A 193 -23.92 2.63 -5.52
C VAL A 193 -22.50 2.11 -5.23
N TRP A 194 -21.60 2.23 -6.22
CA TRP A 194 -20.23 1.78 -6.09
C TRP A 194 -19.44 2.58 -5.04
N ARG A 195 -19.46 3.93 -5.13
CA ARG A 195 -18.68 4.74 -4.20
C ARG A 195 -19.17 4.64 -2.76
N ARG A 196 -20.49 4.46 -2.52
CA ARG A 196 -21.04 4.18 -1.18
C ARG A 196 -20.65 2.80 -0.67
N TYR A 197 -20.67 1.79 -1.53
CA TYR A 197 -20.20 0.45 -1.16
C TYR A 197 -18.71 0.48 -0.74
N VAL A 198 -17.85 1.12 -1.52
CA VAL A 198 -16.43 1.30 -1.20
C VAL A 198 -16.24 2.00 0.14
N ASN A 199 -16.98 3.08 0.38
CA ASN A 199 -16.93 3.84 1.63
C ASN A 199 -17.44 3.02 2.83
N THR A 200 -18.51 2.26 2.65
CA THR A 200 -19.07 1.37 3.69
C THR A 200 -18.10 0.25 4.04
N ALA A 201 -17.51 -0.40 3.03
CA ALA A 201 -16.48 -1.41 3.26
C ALA A 201 -15.30 -0.81 4.05
N LEU A 202 -14.81 0.37 3.66
CA LEU A 202 -13.75 1.08 4.36
C LEU A 202 -14.12 1.37 5.82
N ALA A 203 -15.35 1.80 6.09
CA ALA A 203 -15.85 2.13 7.42
C ALA A 203 -15.98 0.92 8.36
N GLN A 204 -16.22 -0.26 7.80
CA GLN A 204 -16.48 -1.48 8.57
C GLN A 204 -15.19 -2.33 8.69
N ASP A 205 -14.93 -3.15 7.68
CA ASP A 205 -13.90 -4.17 7.76
C ASP A 205 -12.49 -3.57 7.87
N TYR A 206 -12.20 -2.53 7.09
CA TYR A 206 -10.84 -1.97 7.02
C TYR A 206 -10.45 -1.22 8.28
N GLN A 207 -11.40 -0.47 8.90
CA GLN A 207 -11.08 0.24 10.14
C GLN A 207 -10.67 -0.74 11.24
N SER A 208 -11.34 -1.90 11.36
CA SER A 208 -10.99 -2.91 12.35
C SER A 208 -9.57 -3.47 12.19
N ALA A 209 -9.06 -3.53 10.96
CA ALA A 209 -7.68 -3.92 10.69
C ALA A 209 -6.70 -2.75 10.93
N PHE A 210 -7.09 -1.51 10.58
CA PHE A 210 -6.23 -0.33 10.69
C PHE A 210 -6.10 0.17 12.14
N GLU A 211 -7.11 -0.01 12.99
CA GLU A 211 -7.06 0.28 14.43
C GLU A 211 -5.99 -0.52 15.19
N ARG A 212 -5.48 -1.61 14.59
CA ARG A 212 -4.37 -2.41 15.14
C ARG A 212 -3.00 -1.79 14.88
N LEU A 213 -2.91 -0.87 13.93
CA LEU A 213 -1.67 -0.19 13.60
C LEU A 213 -1.28 0.75 14.77
N GLN A 214 -0.06 0.58 15.26
CA GLN A 214 0.47 1.33 16.39
C GLN A 214 1.25 2.57 15.93
N HIS A 215 1.56 2.62 14.64
CA HIS A 215 2.21 3.74 13.99
C HIS A 215 1.81 3.80 12.53
N LEU A 216 1.44 4.97 12.05
CA LEU A 216 1.04 5.18 10.66
C LEU A 216 2.01 6.15 9.98
N VAL A 217 2.61 5.68 8.90
CA VAL A 217 3.51 6.45 8.04
C VAL A 217 2.79 6.80 6.74
N MET A 218 2.88 8.04 6.30
CA MET A 218 2.38 8.48 5.00
C MET A 218 3.51 8.95 4.09
N LEU A 219 3.63 8.37 2.90
CA LEU A 219 4.39 8.93 1.78
C LEU A 219 3.44 9.83 0.99
N GLN A 220 3.47 11.13 1.30
CA GLN A 220 2.51 12.10 0.77
C GLN A 220 2.90 12.57 -0.62
N ALA A 221 2.10 12.18 -1.64
CA ALA A 221 2.24 12.74 -2.98
C ALA A 221 1.86 14.24 -2.99
N PRO A 222 2.46 15.06 -3.87
CA PRO A 222 2.14 16.49 -3.94
C PRO A 222 0.69 16.78 -4.34
N SER A 223 0.12 15.95 -5.22
CA SER A 223 -1.26 16.03 -5.66
C SER A 223 -1.70 14.73 -6.34
N PHE A 224 -2.99 14.61 -6.62
CA PHE A 224 -3.51 13.49 -7.41
C PHE A 224 -3.02 13.52 -8.87
N GLU A 225 -2.87 14.69 -9.45
CA GLU A 225 -2.35 14.87 -10.81
C GLU A 225 -0.91 14.33 -10.92
N GLN A 226 -0.11 14.49 -9.87
CA GLN A 226 1.22 13.91 -9.83
C GLN A 226 1.20 12.37 -9.71
N VAL A 227 0.25 11.81 -8.98
CA VAL A 227 0.02 10.35 -8.94
C VAL A 227 -0.30 9.81 -10.32
N TYR A 228 -1.14 10.52 -11.07
CA TYR A 228 -1.44 10.19 -12.47
C TYR A 228 -0.18 10.21 -13.35
N ALA A 229 0.63 11.26 -13.24
CA ALA A 229 1.88 11.39 -13.99
C ALA A 229 2.87 10.25 -13.66
N TRP A 230 3.06 9.93 -12.38
CA TRP A 230 3.94 8.85 -11.95
C TRP A 230 3.48 7.47 -12.44
N ARG A 231 2.18 7.23 -12.42
CA ARG A 231 1.64 5.97 -12.93
C ARG A 231 1.81 5.87 -14.45
N GLY A 232 1.67 6.99 -15.17
CA GLY A 232 1.96 7.08 -16.61
C GLY A 232 3.41 6.72 -16.94
N LEU A 233 4.36 7.25 -16.17
CA LEU A 233 5.79 6.92 -16.32
C LEU A 233 6.09 5.44 -16.04
N GLN A 234 5.44 4.84 -15.05
CA GLN A 234 5.58 3.40 -14.79
C GLN A 234 5.09 2.57 -15.97
N GLU A 235 3.96 2.92 -16.56
CA GLU A 235 3.39 2.23 -17.72
C GLU A 235 4.28 2.37 -18.96
N GLN A 236 4.88 3.56 -19.15
CA GLN A 236 5.85 3.79 -20.21
C GLN A 236 7.10 2.92 -20.05
N LYS A 237 7.68 2.86 -18.86
CA LYS A 237 8.85 2.00 -18.58
C LYS A 237 8.54 0.52 -18.82
N LEU A 238 7.33 0.07 -18.46
CA LEU A 238 6.90 -1.30 -18.74
C LEU A 238 6.81 -1.58 -20.24
N ARG A 239 6.38 -0.61 -21.05
CA ARG A 239 6.37 -0.73 -22.52
C ARG A 239 7.78 -0.86 -23.08
N GLU A 240 8.71 -0.05 -22.60
CA GLU A 240 10.10 -0.02 -23.06
C GLU A 240 10.84 -1.32 -22.70
N THR A 241 10.56 -1.91 -21.55
CA THR A 241 11.24 -3.13 -21.07
C THR A 241 10.64 -4.41 -21.63
N ARG A 242 9.36 -4.42 -22.01
CA ARG A 242 8.62 -5.58 -22.56
C ARG A 242 8.43 -5.48 -24.08
N ALA A 243 9.46 -5.07 -24.81
CA ALA A 243 9.43 -5.03 -26.27
C ALA A 243 9.22 -6.45 -26.83
N GLY A 244 7.96 -6.83 -27.08
CA GLY A 244 7.59 -8.10 -27.74
C GLY A 244 6.25 -8.71 -27.32
N ASP A 245 5.81 -8.61 -26.08
CA ASP A 245 4.54 -9.15 -25.62
C ASP A 245 3.60 -8.02 -25.17
N GLY A 246 2.70 -7.61 -26.06
CA GLY A 246 1.72 -6.53 -25.80
C GLY A 246 0.62 -6.88 -24.79
N ALA A 247 0.68 -8.03 -24.14
CA ALA A 247 -0.29 -8.45 -23.12
C ALA A 247 -0.03 -7.73 -21.79
N GLY A 248 -1.01 -6.95 -21.34
CA GLY A 248 -1.01 -6.31 -20.00
C GLY A 248 -0.54 -4.85 -19.96
N ILE A 249 -0.26 -4.20 -21.10
CA ILE A 249 0.09 -2.78 -21.17
C ILE A 249 -1.17 -1.96 -21.46
N MET A 250 -1.54 -1.05 -20.56
CA MET A 250 -2.72 -0.21 -20.70
C MET A 250 -2.48 0.90 -21.73
N SER A 251 -3.48 1.17 -22.59
CA SER A 251 -3.51 2.40 -23.39
C SER A 251 -3.63 3.63 -22.47
N THR A 252 -3.40 4.84 -23.01
CA THR A 252 -3.57 6.08 -22.24
C THR A 252 -4.99 6.23 -21.67
N GLU A 253 -5.99 5.84 -22.46
CA GLU A 253 -7.40 5.89 -22.07
C GLU A 253 -7.72 4.84 -20.99
N GLN A 254 -7.23 3.61 -21.15
CA GLN A 254 -7.35 2.56 -20.15
C GLN A 254 -6.66 2.94 -18.83
N LEU A 255 -5.47 3.57 -18.93
CA LEU A 255 -4.76 4.06 -17.75
C LEU A 255 -5.55 5.18 -17.05
N ARG A 256 -6.10 6.14 -17.82
CA ARG A 256 -6.94 7.20 -17.27
C ARG A 256 -8.14 6.63 -16.52
N ARG A 257 -8.88 5.73 -17.15
CA ARG A 257 -10.02 5.06 -16.52
C ARG A 257 -9.60 4.26 -15.29
N PHE A 258 -8.49 3.52 -15.35
CA PHE A 258 -7.96 2.76 -14.23
C PHE A 258 -7.67 3.66 -13.02
N ILE A 259 -7.01 4.79 -13.21
CA ILE A 259 -6.64 5.71 -12.11
C ILE A 259 -7.88 6.38 -11.51
N GLN A 260 -8.93 6.61 -12.28
CA GLN A 260 -10.19 7.19 -11.78
C GLN A 260 -10.87 6.33 -10.69
N HIS A 261 -10.64 5.02 -10.67
CA HIS A 261 -11.11 4.16 -9.56
C HIS A 261 -10.52 4.54 -8.20
N TYR A 262 -9.34 5.13 -8.19
CA TYR A 262 -8.59 5.47 -6.99
C TYR A 262 -8.72 6.95 -6.60
N GLU A 263 -9.18 7.78 -7.50
CA GLU A 263 -9.11 9.24 -7.39
C GLU A 263 -9.80 9.77 -6.14
N ARG A 264 -11.06 9.39 -5.93
CA ARG A 264 -11.85 9.87 -4.78
C ARG A 264 -11.13 9.63 -3.45
N LEU A 265 -10.76 8.41 -3.19
CA LEU A 265 -10.14 8.04 -1.92
C LEU A 265 -8.70 8.54 -1.80
N THR A 266 -7.97 8.68 -2.92
CA THR A 266 -6.63 9.28 -2.92
C THR A 266 -6.69 10.77 -2.59
N ARG A 267 -7.63 11.53 -3.18
CA ARG A 267 -7.82 12.96 -2.84
C ARG A 267 -8.20 13.11 -1.37
N HIS A 268 -9.12 12.31 -0.88
CA HIS A 268 -9.50 12.29 0.52
C HIS A 268 -8.31 11.97 1.44
N ALA A 269 -7.51 10.96 1.11
CA ALA A 269 -6.31 10.62 1.87
C ALA A 269 -5.28 11.75 1.88
N LEU A 270 -5.03 12.41 0.74
CA LEU A 270 -4.10 13.54 0.66
C LEU A 270 -4.54 14.75 1.50
N GLU A 271 -5.85 14.93 1.67
CA GLU A 271 -6.42 16.01 2.47
C GLU A 271 -6.42 15.69 3.98
N THR A 272 -6.78 14.48 4.36
CA THR A 272 -7.07 14.14 5.76
C THR A 272 -5.94 13.43 6.47
N LEU A 273 -5.27 12.49 5.81
CA LEU A 273 -4.28 11.62 6.42
C LEU A 273 -3.01 12.34 6.90
N PRO A 274 -2.52 13.43 6.25
CA PRO A 274 -1.39 14.20 6.79
C PRO A 274 -1.62 14.72 8.21
N ASN A 275 -2.86 14.86 8.65
CA ASN A 275 -3.23 15.28 10.00
C ASN A 275 -3.48 14.13 10.98
N GLN A 276 -3.52 12.91 10.50
CA GLN A 276 -3.83 11.69 11.27
C GLN A 276 -2.62 10.75 11.41
N ALA A 277 -1.74 10.75 10.41
CA ALA A 277 -0.55 9.90 10.42
C ALA A 277 0.48 10.38 11.46
N ASP A 278 1.14 9.42 12.14
CA ASP A 278 2.18 9.69 13.12
C ASP A 278 3.45 10.24 12.46
N THR A 279 3.75 9.76 11.25
CA THR A 279 4.89 10.25 10.45
C THR A 279 4.44 10.55 9.02
N VAL A 280 4.80 11.72 8.52
CA VAL A 280 4.55 12.09 7.13
C VAL A 280 5.86 12.45 6.44
N PHE A 281 6.10 11.84 5.28
CA PHE A 281 7.17 12.18 4.35
C PHE A 281 6.56 12.85 3.10
N PRO A 282 6.50 14.18 3.03
CA PRO A 282 6.08 14.87 1.82
C PRO A 282 7.08 14.63 0.69
N LEU A 283 6.54 14.28 -0.49
CA LEU A 283 7.33 14.04 -1.70
C LEU A 283 7.19 15.22 -2.67
N ASN A 284 8.26 15.52 -3.39
CA ASN A 284 8.17 16.40 -4.54
C ASN A 284 7.88 15.63 -5.83
N GLN A 285 7.81 16.33 -6.97
CA GLN A 285 7.52 15.74 -8.29
C GLN A 285 8.55 14.69 -8.74
N ASP A 286 9.78 14.78 -8.24
CA ASP A 286 10.90 13.87 -8.53
C ASP A 286 11.02 12.71 -7.52
N HIS A 287 9.97 12.44 -6.75
CA HIS A 287 9.94 11.44 -5.67
C HIS A 287 10.94 11.70 -4.52
N ARG A 288 11.50 12.92 -4.39
CA ARG A 288 12.39 13.26 -3.29
C ARG A 288 11.58 13.59 -2.05
N ILE A 289 12.03 13.07 -0.91
CA ILE A 289 11.49 13.47 0.39
C ILE A 289 11.92 14.91 0.66
N THR A 290 10.98 15.78 0.97
CA THR A 290 11.24 17.22 1.21
C THR A 290 11.20 17.60 2.67
N ASP A 291 10.60 16.78 3.51
CA ASP A 291 10.46 16.99 4.95
C ASP A 291 10.20 15.67 5.68
N HIS A 292 10.35 15.69 7.01
CA HIS A 292 10.00 14.62 7.93
C HIS A 292 9.17 15.21 9.07
N ILE A 293 7.88 14.97 9.03
CA ILE A 293 6.91 15.46 10.02
C ILE A 293 6.54 14.30 10.94
N GLU A 294 6.92 14.40 12.22
CA GLU A 294 6.59 13.42 13.26
C GLU A 294 5.64 14.08 14.29
N ARG A 295 4.64 13.30 14.80
CA ARG A 295 3.63 13.76 15.75
C ARG A 295 3.62 12.94 17.02
#